data_3b68b6ab64b6187d94a99fddac76b0bf
#
_entry.id   3b68b6ab64b6187d94a99fddac76b0bf
#
_cell.length_a   1.000
_cell.length_b   1.000
_cell.length_c   1.000
_cell.angle_alpha   90.00
_cell.angle_beta   90.00
_cell.angle_gamma   90.00
#
_symmetry.space_group_name_H-M   'P 1'
#
loop_
_entity.id
_entity.type
_entity.pdbx_description
1 polymer ?
#
loop_
_entity_poly.entity_id
_entity_poly.type
_entity_poly.pdbx_seq_one_letter_code
_entity_poly.pdbx_strand_id
1 'polypeptide(L)'
;DYEVLAAENGKVGLELFYENSKNLDIVLLDGMLPDIDGVDVLKEIREHSQVPVIMLTARESEEDQLNGLNNGADNYITKPFLMKILLVHMDKLIQRNSNEDTDVIEKGALKLEKQFRKAYINGEFVDTTPKEFDLLVYMCENEKVVLKRENILDAVWGFDYDGDMRTVDTLVKQLRKKMTDKYPYITSVYGVGYRFEVK
;
A
#
# COMPACT_ATOMS: atom_id res chain seq x y z
N ASP A 1 -0.32 -18.59 -15.48
CA ASP A 1 0.49 -17.96 -16.54
C ASP A 1 0.22 -16.46 -16.52
N TYR A 2 1.24 -15.64 -16.76
CA TYR A 2 1.18 -14.18 -16.80
C TYR A 2 1.53 -13.70 -18.20
N GLU A 3 0.86 -12.66 -18.67
CA GLU A 3 1.28 -11.87 -19.80
C GLU A 3 2.22 -10.78 -19.29
N VAL A 4 3.40 -10.62 -19.89
CA VAL A 4 4.44 -9.73 -19.38
C VAL A 4 4.78 -8.67 -20.42
N LEU A 5 4.64 -7.40 -20.02
CA LEU A 5 5.21 -6.25 -20.72
C LEU A 5 6.53 -5.88 -20.04
N ALA A 6 7.62 -5.85 -20.80
CA ALA A 6 8.95 -5.56 -20.25
C ALA A 6 9.51 -4.26 -20.80
N ALA A 7 10.15 -3.47 -19.92
CA ALA A 7 10.84 -2.22 -20.25
C ALA A 7 12.28 -2.28 -19.72
N GLU A 8 13.23 -1.77 -20.49
CA GLU A 8 14.66 -1.77 -20.13
C GLU A 8 15.07 -0.54 -19.31
N ASN A 9 14.20 0.46 -19.22
CA ASN A 9 14.44 1.71 -18.49
C ASN A 9 13.12 2.36 -18.04
N GLY A 10 13.21 3.37 -17.19
CA GLY A 10 12.06 4.00 -16.56
C GLY A 10 11.15 4.75 -17.54
N LYS A 11 11.72 5.43 -18.55
CA LYS A 11 10.93 6.18 -19.56
C LYS A 11 10.08 5.25 -20.39
N VAL A 12 10.67 4.19 -20.93
CA VAL A 12 9.93 3.16 -21.69
C VAL A 12 8.90 2.48 -20.80
N GLY A 13 9.23 2.23 -19.53
CA GLY A 13 8.30 1.66 -18.55
C GLY A 13 7.07 2.55 -18.32
N LEU A 14 7.25 3.86 -18.20
CA LEU A 14 6.14 4.82 -18.08
C LEU A 14 5.31 4.91 -19.36
N GLU A 15 5.92 4.91 -20.54
CA GLU A 15 5.20 4.86 -21.82
C GLU A 15 4.29 3.63 -21.90
N LEU A 16 4.83 2.43 -21.63
CA LEU A 16 4.05 1.19 -21.59
C LEU A 16 2.95 1.21 -20.52
N PHE A 17 3.23 1.81 -19.38
CA PHE A 17 2.24 1.99 -18.31
C PHE A 17 1.07 2.85 -18.78
N TYR A 18 1.31 4.00 -19.40
CA TYR A 18 0.24 4.88 -19.87
C TYR A 18 -0.62 4.23 -20.96
N GLU A 19 0.01 3.50 -21.88
CA GLU A 19 -0.69 2.78 -22.95
C GLU A 19 -1.59 1.67 -22.42
N ASN A 20 -1.19 1.00 -21.32
CA ASN A 20 -1.81 -0.23 -20.82
C ASN A 20 -2.42 -0.08 -19.41
N SER A 21 -2.47 1.09 -18.82
CA SER A 21 -2.79 1.31 -17.39
C SER A 21 -4.11 0.68 -16.92
N LYS A 22 -5.09 0.50 -17.81
CA LYS A 22 -6.39 -0.13 -17.50
C LYS A 22 -6.34 -1.66 -17.46
N ASN A 23 -5.31 -2.26 -18.05
CA ASN A 23 -5.19 -3.72 -18.22
C ASN A 23 -4.03 -4.30 -17.39
N LEU A 24 -3.30 -3.46 -16.64
CA LEU A 24 -2.21 -3.92 -15.78
C LEU A 24 -2.77 -4.37 -14.44
N ASP A 25 -2.51 -5.62 -14.09
CA ASP A 25 -2.87 -6.19 -12.78
C ASP A 25 -1.81 -5.89 -11.72
N ILE A 26 -0.53 -5.74 -12.12
CA ILE A 26 0.59 -5.49 -11.22
C ILE A 26 1.79 -4.90 -11.98
N VAL A 27 2.60 -4.10 -11.30
CA VAL A 27 3.89 -3.59 -11.79
C VAL A 27 5.02 -4.09 -10.92
N LEU A 28 6.06 -4.67 -11.54
CA LEU A 28 7.33 -4.96 -10.89
C LEU A 28 8.32 -3.88 -11.28
N LEU A 29 8.80 -3.12 -10.32
CA LEU A 29 9.62 -1.94 -10.55
C LEU A 29 10.99 -2.08 -9.90
N ASP A 30 12.05 -2.04 -10.71
CA ASP A 30 13.41 -1.99 -10.18
C ASP A 30 13.66 -0.63 -9.51
N GLY A 31 14.20 -0.65 -8.28
CA GLY A 31 14.58 0.56 -7.59
C GLY A 31 15.77 1.30 -8.24
N MET A 32 16.56 0.58 -9.05
CA MET A 32 17.77 1.12 -9.71
C MET A 32 17.66 0.97 -11.23
N LEU A 33 17.04 1.93 -11.88
CA LEU A 33 16.92 1.99 -13.34
C LEU A 33 18.06 2.86 -13.92
N PRO A 34 18.44 2.64 -15.21
CA PRO A 34 19.59 3.32 -15.79
C PRO A 34 19.36 4.82 -16.09
N ASP A 35 18.12 5.29 -16.13
CA ASP A 35 17.75 6.64 -16.58
C ASP A 35 16.99 7.47 -15.55
N ILE A 36 16.14 6.86 -14.73
CA ILE A 36 15.31 7.54 -13.71
C ILE A 36 15.33 6.69 -12.43
N ASP A 37 15.30 7.30 -11.24
CA ASP A 37 15.15 6.55 -9.99
C ASP A 37 13.79 5.83 -9.95
N GLY A 38 13.78 4.55 -9.54
CA GLY A 38 12.55 3.76 -9.46
C GLY A 38 11.50 4.39 -8.54
N VAL A 39 11.93 5.13 -7.50
CA VAL A 39 11.01 5.84 -6.61
C VAL A 39 10.29 6.99 -7.35
N ASP A 40 10.96 7.67 -8.27
CA ASP A 40 10.32 8.73 -9.05
C ASP A 40 9.36 8.16 -10.10
N VAL A 41 9.68 7.00 -10.70
CA VAL A 41 8.74 6.24 -11.53
C VAL A 41 7.52 5.82 -10.71
N LEU A 42 7.70 5.36 -9.48
CA LEU A 42 6.61 4.98 -8.59
C LEU A 42 5.68 6.16 -8.28
N LYS A 43 6.22 7.33 -7.96
CA LYS A 43 5.43 8.55 -7.72
C LYS A 43 4.58 8.90 -8.94
N GLU A 44 5.18 8.88 -10.13
CA GLU A 44 4.48 9.15 -11.39
C GLU A 44 3.33 8.16 -11.62
N ILE A 45 3.55 6.86 -11.39
CA ILE A 45 2.50 5.85 -11.46
C ILE A 45 1.37 6.18 -10.47
N ARG A 46 1.69 6.62 -9.25
CA ARG A 46 0.72 6.92 -8.19
C ARG A 46 -0.11 8.16 -8.45
N GLU A 47 0.38 9.11 -9.22
CA GLU A 47 -0.44 10.26 -9.67
C GLU A 47 -1.60 9.83 -10.57
N HIS A 48 -1.49 8.67 -11.24
CA HIS A 48 -2.43 8.25 -12.27
C HIS A 48 -3.15 6.93 -11.97
N SER A 49 -2.61 6.08 -11.06
CA SER A 49 -3.14 4.72 -10.83
C SER A 49 -2.84 4.19 -9.43
N GLN A 50 -3.76 3.34 -8.97
CA GLN A 50 -3.59 2.52 -7.76
C GLN A 50 -3.20 1.05 -8.09
N VAL A 51 -2.72 0.79 -9.31
CA VAL A 51 -2.23 -0.54 -9.68
C VAL A 51 -1.18 -1.01 -8.67
N PRO A 52 -1.23 -2.26 -8.21
CA PRO A 52 -0.22 -2.79 -7.30
C PRO A 52 1.18 -2.65 -7.86
N VAL A 53 2.12 -2.15 -7.05
CA VAL A 53 3.54 -2.03 -7.41
C VAL A 53 4.40 -2.74 -6.38
N ILE A 54 5.20 -3.71 -6.84
CA ILE A 54 6.28 -4.32 -6.05
C ILE A 54 7.59 -3.68 -6.46
N MET A 55 8.27 -3.03 -5.51
CA MET A 55 9.64 -2.54 -5.72
C MET A 55 10.64 -3.67 -5.53
N LEU A 56 11.51 -3.86 -6.51
CA LEU A 56 12.66 -4.77 -6.44
C LEU A 56 13.92 -3.95 -6.16
N THR A 57 14.52 -4.09 -4.99
CA THR A 57 15.62 -3.20 -4.57
C THR A 57 16.85 -3.97 -4.12
N ALA A 58 18.03 -3.42 -4.39
CA ALA A 58 19.30 -3.88 -3.82
C ALA A 58 19.66 -3.12 -2.52
N ARG A 59 18.83 -2.13 -2.11
CA ARG A 59 19.09 -1.28 -0.95
C ARG A 59 18.61 -1.98 0.31
N GLU A 60 19.52 -2.24 1.23
CA GLU A 60 19.27 -2.92 2.52
C GLU A 60 19.01 -1.92 3.66
N SER A 61 19.11 -0.59 3.43
CA SER A 61 18.95 0.37 4.52
C SER A 61 17.49 0.51 4.95
N GLU A 62 17.26 0.50 6.27
CA GLU A 62 15.94 0.75 6.87
C GLU A 62 15.33 2.10 6.42
N GLU A 63 16.17 3.12 6.21
CA GLU A 63 15.73 4.43 5.72
C GLU A 63 15.20 4.38 4.28
N ASP A 64 15.78 3.56 3.41
CA ASP A 64 15.34 3.43 2.02
C ASP A 64 14.03 2.63 1.93
N GLN A 65 13.85 1.61 2.77
CA GLN A 65 12.60 0.87 2.87
C GLN A 65 11.47 1.74 3.46
N LEU A 66 11.76 2.53 4.49
CA LEU A 66 10.81 3.48 5.09
C LEU A 66 10.44 4.60 4.10
N ASN A 67 11.42 5.14 3.37
CA ASN A 67 11.16 6.14 2.34
C ASN A 67 10.34 5.58 1.18
N GLY A 68 10.59 4.35 0.80
CA GLY A 68 9.87 3.72 -0.28
C GLY A 68 8.43 3.38 0.07
N LEU A 69 8.14 2.89 1.28
CA LEU A 69 6.77 2.66 1.77
C LEU A 69 5.99 3.98 1.88
N ASN A 70 6.67 5.08 2.22
CA ASN A 70 6.09 6.43 2.23
C ASN A 70 5.73 6.93 0.82
N ASN A 71 6.33 6.38 -0.23
CA ASN A 71 6.08 6.74 -1.63
C ASN A 71 4.99 5.89 -2.31
N GLY A 72 4.34 4.98 -1.59
CA GLY A 72 3.13 4.29 -2.06
C GLY A 72 3.35 2.96 -2.78
N ALA A 73 4.50 2.29 -2.62
CA ALA A 73 4.64 0.89 -3.06
C ALA A 73 3.79 -0.04 -2.21
N ASP A 74 3.26 -1.11 -2.83
CA ASP A 74 2.49 -2.14 -2.12
C ASP A 74 3.40 -3.13 -1.42
N ASN A 75 4.57 -3.39 -1.98
CA ASN A 75 5.57 -4.27 -1.39
C ASN A 75 6.98 -3.92 -1.85
N TYR A 76 7.97 -4.38 -1.05
CA TYR A 76 9.41 -4.27 -1.34
C TYR A 76 10.02 -5.66 -1.23
N ILE A 77 10.79 -6.05 -2.24
CA ILE A 77 11.53 -7.32 -2.24
C ILE A 77 13.01 -7.00 -2.50
N THR A 78 13.85 -7.36 -1.54
CA THR A 78 15.30 -7.17 -1.64
C THR A 78 15.93 -8.21 -2.57
N LYS A 79 16.84 -7.77 -3.41
CA LYS A 79 17.67 -8.63 -4.28
C LYS A 79 18.89 -9.14 -3.49
N PRO A 80 19.26 -10.44 -3.59
CA PRO A 80 18.64 -11.48 -4.41
C PRO A 80 17.38 -12.08 -3.75
N PHE A 81 16.36 -12.39 -4.53
CA PHE A 81 15.11 -12.98 -4.06
C PHE A 81 14.82 -14.34 -4.71
N LEU A 82 14.02 -15.14 -4.02
CA LEU A 82 13.50 -16.39 -4.58
C LEU A 82 12.27 -16.10 -5.44
N MET A 83 12.24 -16.61 -6.67
CA MET A 83 11.12 -16.42 -7.59
C MET A 83 9.78 -16.87 -6.98
N LYS A 84 9.78 -17.94 -6.20
CA LYS A 84 8.57 -18.40 -5.50
C LYS A 84 7.99 -17.37 -4.52
N ILE A 85 8.84 -16.61 -3.84
CA ILE A 85 8.42 -15.55 -2.91
C ILE A 85 7.78 -14.41 -3.71
N LEU A 86 8.43 -13.96 -4.79
CA LEU A 86 7.87 -12.94 -5.67
C LEU A 86 6.48 -13.34 -6.18
N LEU A 87 6.31 -14.56 -6.70
CA LEU A 87 5.03 -15.05 -7.20
C LEU A 87 3.94 -15.06 -6.13
N VAL A 88 4.26 -15.46 -4.89
CA VAL A 88 3.29 -15.43 -3.78
C VAL A 88 2.83 -14.01 -3.47
N HIS A 89 3.75 -13.04 -3.50
CA HIS A 89 3.40 -11.62 -3.28
C HIS A 89 2.56 -11.07 -4.44
N MET A 90 2.90 -11.41 -5.68
CA MET A 90 2.12 -11.03 -6.87
C MET A 90 0.69 -11.58 -6.78
N ASP A 91 0.53 -12.88 -6.52
CA ASP A 91 -0.78 -13.52 -6.42
C ASP A 91 -1.65 -12.87 -5.33
N LYS A 92 -1.09 -12.60 -4.15
CA LYS A 92 -1.80 -11.92 -3.06
C LYS A 92 -2.29 -10.53 -3.47
N LEU A 93 -1.45 -9.74 -4.17
CA LEU A 93 -1.80 -8.38 -4.58
C LEU A 93 -2.83 -8.38 -5.72
N ILE A 94 -2.69 -9.27 -6.69
CA ILE A 94 -3.65 -9.41 -7.80
C ILE A 94 -5.01 -9.89 -7.27
N GLN A 95 -5.06 -10.89 -6.38
CA GLN A 95 -6.30 -11.38 -5.79
C GLN A 95 -7.02 -10.32 -4.95
N ARG A 96 -6.29 -9.43 -4.28
CA ARG A 96 -6.88 -8.28 -3.56
C ARG A 96 -7.61 -7.33 -4.51
N ASN A 97 -7.09 -7.16 -5.72
CA ASN A 97 -7.71 -6.30 -6.74
C ASN A 97 -8.87 -6.96 -7.49
N SER A 98 -8.92 -8.30 -7.56
CA SER A 98 -9.93 -9.05 -8.30
C SER A 98 -11.16 -9.47 -7.51
N ASN A 99 -11.20 -9.24 -6.19
CA ASN A 99 -12.39 -9.51 -5.39
C ASN A 99 -13.46 -8.46 -5.71
N GLU A 100 -14.39 -8.85 -6.57
CA GLU A 100 -15.56 -8.08 -7.03
C GLU A 100 -16.64 -7.85 -5.95
N ASP A 101 -16.34 -8.08 -4.67
CA ASP A 101 -17.28 -7.71 -3.63
C ASP A 101 -17.31 -6.18 -3.49
N THR A 102 -18.39 -5.61 -3.98
CA THR A 102 -18.76 -4.20 -3.91
C THR A 102 -18.96 -3.73 -2.46
N ASP A 103 -18.07 -4.13 -1.57
CA ASP A 103 -18.17 -3.79 -0.17
C ASP A 103 -17.77 -2.34 0.05
N VAL A 104 -18.77 -1.52 0.29
CA VAL A 104 -18.60 -0.20 0.86
C VAL A 104 -18.61 -0.35 2.38
N ILE A 105 -17.54 0.07 3.03
CA ILE A 105 -17.50 0.18 4.49
C ILE A 105 -17.85 1.60 4.87
N GLU A 106 -18.91 1.76 5.67
CA GLU A 106 -19.30 3.05 6.24
C GLU A 106 -19.16 3.00 7.76
N LYS A 107 -18.36 3.90 8.33
CA LYS A 107 -18.10 4.03 9.77
C LYS A 107 -18.10 5.51 10.18
N GLY A 108 -19.22 5.98 10.71
CA GLY A 108 -19.42 7.39 11.02
C GLY A 108 -19.28 8.28 9.80
N ALA A 109 -18.32 9.20 9.79
CA ALA A 109 -18.03 10.04 8.62
C ALA A 109 -17.13 9.38 7.58
N LEU A 110 -16.51 8.22 7.90
CA LEU A 110 -15.61 7.50 7.01
C LEU A 110 -16.39 6.58 6.08
N LYS A 111 -16.12 6.66 4.79
CA LYS A 111 -16.60 5.75 3.75
C LYS A 111 -15.40 5.20 2.97
N LEU A 112 -15.33 3.88 2.83
CA LEU A 112 -14.31 3.20 2.04
C LEU A 112 -14.99 2.43 0.90
N GLU A 113 -14.56 2.67 -0.32
CA GLU A 113 -14.98 1.93 -1.51
C GLU A 113 -13.86 0.95 -1.87
N LYS A 114 -13.98 -0.30 -1.43
CA LYS A 114 -12.92 -1.33 -1.55
C LYS A 114 -12.53 -1.57 -3.02
N GLN A 115 -13.52 -1.69 -3.90
CA GLN A 115 -13.30 -1.93 -5.32
C GLN A 115 -12.44 -0.84 -5.98
N PHE A 116 -12.67 0.42 -5.59
CA PHE A 116 -11.96 1.56 -6.17
C PHE A 116 -10.78 2.03 -5.32
N ARG A 117 -10.54 1.37 -4.18
CA ARG A 117 -9.53 1.76 -3.17
C ARG A 117 -9.59 3.25 -2.81
N LYS A 118 -10.82 3.77 -2.70
CA LYS A 118 -11.08 5.17 -2.39
C LYS A 118 -11.60 5.35 -0.98
N ALA A 119 -11.07 6.33 -0.28
CA ALA A 119 -11.51 6.73 1.05
C ALA A 119 -12.14 8.12 1.00
N TYR A 120 -13.20 8.31 1.77
CA TYR A 120 -13.88 9.60 1.92
C TYR A 120 -14.15 9.86 3.40
N ILE A 121 -14.02 11.12 3.82
CA ILE A 121 -14.42 11.58 5.14
C ILE A 121 -15.43 12.71 4.98
N ASN A 122 -16.63 12.51 5.54
CA ASN A 122 -17.74 13.44 5.40
C ASN A 122 -18.06 13.80 3.93
N GLY A 123 -17.88 12.85 3.02
CA GLY A 123 -18.09 13.01 1.58
C GLY A 123 -16.89 13.62 0.82
N GLU A 124 -15.87 14.10 1.50
CA GLU A 124 -14.65 14.62 0.89
C GLU A 124 -13.64 13.48 0.64
N PHE A 125 -13.08 13.44 -0.57
CA PHE A 125 -12.07 12.45 -0.94
C PHE A 125 -10.79 12.62 -0.11
N VAL A 126 -10.28 11.50 0.40
CA VAL A 126 -9.01 11.43 1.12
C VAL A 126 -8.02 10.66 0.26
N ASP A 127 -7.00 11.34 -0.20
CA ASP A 127 -5.92 10.72 -0.98
C ASP A 127 -5.07 9.81 -0.09
N THR A 128 -5.29 8.51 -0.21
CA THR A 128 -4.58 7.49 0.57
C THR A 128 -3.63 6.69 -0.33
N THR A 129 -2.45 6.38 0.20
CA THR A 129 -1.58 5.37 -0.43
C THR A 129 -2.22 3.97 -0.29
N PRO A 130 -1.82 2.99 -1.12
CA PRO A 130 -2.33 1.62 -1.01
C PRO A 130 -2.25 1.05 0.42
N LYS A 131 -1.13 1.25 1.12
CA LYS A 131 -0.96 0.76 2.49
C LYS A 131 -1.81 1.49 3.53
N GLU A 132 -2.02 2.79 3.35
CA GLU A 132 -2.93 3.56 4.20
C GLU A 132 -4.37 3.09 4.02
N PHE A 133 -4.77 2.80 2.78
CA PHE A 133 -6.10 2.25 2.49
C PHE A 133 -6.29 0.87 3.12
N ASP A 134 -5.31 -0.05 2.95
CA ASP A 134 -5.33 -1.38 3.56
C ASP A 134 -5.44 -1.32 5.08
N LEU A 135 -4.69 -0.40 5.70
CA LEU A 135 -4.76 -0.17 7.14
C LEU A 135 -6.16 0.30 7.56
N LEU A 136 -6.77 1.23 6.81
CA LEU A 136 -8.14 1.70 7.09
C LEU A 136 -9.14 0.55 7.02
N VAL A 137 -9.09 -0.25 5.95
CA VAL A 137 -9.99 -1.41 5.79
C VAL A 137 -9.81 -2.36 6.96
N TYR A 138 -8.57 -2.77 7.27
CA TYR A 138 -8.29 -3.69 8.36
C TYR A 138 -8.77 -3.16 9.72
N MET A 139 -8.58 -1.88 10.00
CA MET A 139 -9.05 -1.24 11.23
C MET A 139 -10.58 -1.15 11.30
N CYS A 140 -11.25 -0.83 10.20
CA CYS A 140 -12.71 -0.74 10.14
C CYS A 140 -13.39 -2.11 10.33
N GLU A 141 -12.80 -3.16 9.77
CA GLU A 141 -13.27 -4.55 9.94
C GLU A 141 -13.08 -5.05 11.38
N ASN A 142 -12.11 -4.48 12.10
CA ASN A 142 -11.81 -4.79 13.51
C ASN A 142 -12.17 -3.62 14.44
N GLU A 143 -13.29 -2.93 14.19
CA GLU A 143 -13.72 -1.80 15.01
C GLU A 143 -13.82 -2.17 16.50
N LYS A 144 -13.34 -1.27 17.36
CA LYS A 144 -13.25 -1.40 18.82
C LYS A 144 -12.26 -2.45 19.35
N VAL A 145 -11.65 -3.23 18.46
CA VAL A 145 -10.59 -4.18 18.85
C VAL A 145 -9.25 -3.47 18.97
N VAL A 146 -8.48 -3.82 20.00
CA VAL A 146 -7.09 -3.35 20.13
C VAL A 146 -6.20 -4.22 19.25
N LEU A 147 -5.65 -3.63 18.21
CA LEU A 147 -4.78 -4.29 17.24
C LEU A 147 -3.31 -4.09 17.66
N LYS A 148 -2.60 -5.19 17.87
CA LYS A 148 -1.15 -5.15 18.10
C LYS A 148 -0.43 -4.70 16.84
N ARG A 149 0.74 -4.06 16.99
CA ARG A 149 1.57 -3.64 15.85
C ARG A 149 1.95 -4.79 14.94
N GLU A 150 2.28 -5.94 15.51
CA GLU A 150 2.58 -7.18 14.76
C GLU A 150 1.41 -7.58 13.87
N ASN A 151 0.19 -7.64 14.42
CA ASN A 151 -1.01 -8.03 13.66
C ASN A 151 -1.32 -7.03 12.54
N ILE A 152 -1.08 -5.74 12.76
CA ILE A 152 -1.24 -4.70 11.72
C ILE A 152 -0.18 -4.89 10.64
N LEU A 153 1.07 -5.15 11.03
CA LEU A 153 2.16 -5.39 10.09
C LEU A 153 1.83 -6.58 9.18
N ASP A 154 1.48 -7.72 9.78
CA ASP A 154 1.12 -8.94 9.06
C ASP A 154 -0.08 -8.74 8.11
N ALA A 155 -1.11 -8.03 8.57
CA ALA A 155 -2.31 -7.78 7.78
C ALA A 155 -2.05 -6.86 6.59
N VAL A 156 -1.21 -5.83 6.77
CA VAL A 156 -0.98 -4.79 5.75
C VAL A 156 0.20 -5.13 4.84
N TRP A 157 1.27 -5.75 5.36
CA TRP A 157 2.48 -6.08 4.58
C TRP A 157 2.64 -7.56 4.29
N GLY A 158 1.98 -8.44 5.05
CA GLY A 158 2.10 -9.89 4.94
C GLY A 158 3.10 -10.48 5.97
N PHE A 159 2.94 -11.77 6.26
CA PHE A 159 3.74 -12.47 7.27
C PHE A 159 5.25 -12.57 6.95
N ASP A 160 5.60 -12.44 5.68
CA ASP A 160 7.00 -12.55 5.23
C ASP A 160 7.70 -11.17 5.20
N TYR A 161 7.08 -10.13 5.74
CA TYR A 161 7.67 -8.79 5.78
C TYR A 161 8.66 -8.68 6.95
N ASP A 162 9.92 -8.49 6.64
CA ASP A 162 11.05 -8.47 7.60
C ASP A 162 11.40 -7.04 8.10
N GLY A 163 10.48 -6.09 7.88
CA GLY A 163 10.69 -4.69 8.27
C GLY A 163 10.33 -4.36 9.71
N ASP A 164 10.74 -3.16 10.16
CA ASP A 164 10.53 -2.67 11.53
C ASP A 164 9.05 -2.37 11.82
N MET A 165 8.60 -2.71 13.02
CA MET A 165 7.27 -2.34 13.56
C MET A 165 7.02 -0.82 13.60
N ARG A 166 8.07 0.02 13.57
CA ARG A 166 7.97 1.48 13.45
C ARG A 166 7.29 1.93 12.16
N THR A 167 7.30 1.09 11.13
CA THR A 167 6.58 1.32 9.87
C THR A 167 5.09 1.50 10.12
N VAL A 168 4.50 0.71 11.05
CA VAL A 168 3.11 0.85 11.46
C VAL A 168 2.85 2.21 12.12
N ASP A 169 3.75 2.64 13.01
CA ASP A 169 3.61 3.93 13.70
C ASP A 169 3.67 5.10 12.72
N THR A 170 4.55 5.02 11.72
CA THR A 170 4.67 6.00 10.65
C THR A 170 3.40 6.07 9.80
N LEU A 171 2.89 4.92 9.39
CA LEU A 171 1.67 4.83 8.58
C LEU A 171 0.44 5.38 9.33
N VAL A 172 0.29 5.02 10.60
CA VAL A 172 -0.79 5.55 11.45
C VAL A 172 -0.67 7.06 11.61
N LYS A 173 0.55 7.60 11.79
CA LYS A 173 0.77 9.05 11.89
C LYS A 173 0.35 9.78 10.62
N GLN A 174 0.72 9.26 9.45
CA GLN A 174 0.34 9.82 8.15
C GLN A 174 -1.16 9.79 7.95
N LEU A 175 -1.76 8.65 8.23
CA LEU A 175 -3.20 8.45 8.09
C LEU A 175 -4.00 9.39 9.01
N ARG A 176 -3.61 9.53 10.28
CA ARG A 176 -4.22 10.51 11.20
C ARG A 176 -4.18 11.93 10.66
N LYS A 177 -3.04 12.33 10.07
CA LYS A 177 -2.90 13.66 9.46
C LYS A 177 -3.87 13.88 8.31
N LYS A 178 -4.15 12.85 7.50
CA LYS A 178 -5.10 12.90 6.39
C LYS A 178 -6.57 12.88 6.87
N MET A 179 -6.85 12.18 7.98
CA MET A 179 -8.19 12.08 8.56
C MET A 179 -8.65 13.32 9.32
N THR A 180 -7.77 14.30 9.53
CA THR A 180 -7.97 15.52 10.32
C THR A 180 -8.29 15.30 11.81
N ASP A 181 -8.02 16.30 12.65
CA ASP A 181 -8.29 16.23 14.10
C ASP A 181 -9.80 16.16 14.45
N LYS A 182 -10.66 16.47 13.47
CA LYS A 182 -12.11 16.42 13.64
C LYS A 182 -12.65 14.98 13.75
N TYR A 183 -11.94 14.00 13.17
CA TYR A 183 -12.34 12.60 13.14
C TYR A 183 -11.26 11.69 13.75
N PRO A 184 -11.03 11.76 15.09
CA PRO A 184 -9.96 11.04 15.78
C PRO A 184 -10.32 9.56 15.99
N TYR A 185 -10.64 8.85 14.90
CA TYR A 185 -11.11 7.47 15.00
C TYR A 185 -10.01 6.47 15.37
N ILE A 186 -8.73 6.80 15.11
CA ILE A 186 -7.61 5.93 15.44
C ILE A 186 -6.97 6.39 16.74
N THR A 187 -7.06 5.60 17.81
CA THR A 187 -6.47 5.88 19.12
C THR A 187 -5.30 4.97 19.40
N SER A 188 -4.27 5.51 20.10
CA SER A 188 -3.14 4.71 20.56
C SER A 188 -3.49 4.00 21.87
N VAL A 189 -3.15 2.71 21.95
CA VAL A 189 -3.18 1.94 23.20
C VAL A 189 -1.73 1.73 23.62
N TYR A 190 -1.33 2.43 24.69
CA TYR A 190 0.05 2.48 25.14
C TYR A 190 0.63 1.08 25.38
N GLY A 191 1.83 0.83 24.85
CA GLY A 191 2.54 -0.45 24.99
C GLY A 191 1.98 -1.61 24.14
N VAL A 192 0.81 -1.44 23.44
CA VAL A 192 0.15 -2.51 22.71
C VAL A 192 0.07 -2.20 21.21
N GLY A 193 -0.61 -1.12 20.83
CA GLY A 193 -0.86 -0.83 19.42
C GLY A 193 -1.93 0.23 19.22
N TYR A 194 -2.90 -0.03 18.37
CA TYR A 194 -3.90 0.93 17.94
C TYR A 194 -5.32 0.35 17.98
N ARG A 195 -6.31 1.23 18.10
CA ARG A 195 -7.72 0.87 18.03
C ARG A 195 -8.45 1.89 17.17
N PHE A 196 -9.31 1.40 16.30
CA PHE A 196 -10.27 2.20 15.54
C PHE A 196 -11.62 2.19 16.26
N GLU A 197 -12.20 3.35 16.44
CA GLU A 197 -13.52 3.51 17.08
C GLU A 197 -14.15 4.81 16.60
N VAL A 198 -15.36 4.71 16.08
CA VAL A 198 -16.21 5.87 15.78
C VAL A 198 -16.86 6.33 17.07
N LYS A 199 -16.71 7.61 17.41
CA LYS A 199 -17.32 8.24 18.59
C LYS A 199 -18.60 8.95 18.22
#